data_9fde01967a1683028ab90661c7a0a63d
#
_entry.id   9fde01967a1683028ab90661c7a0a63d
#
_cell.length_a   1.000
_cell.length_b   1.000
_cell.length_c   1.000
_cell.angle_alpha   90.00
_cell.angle_beta   90.00
_cell.angle_gamma   90.00
#
_symmetry.space_group_name_H-M   'P 1'
#
loop_
_entity.id
_entity.type
_entity.pdbx_description
1 polymer ?
#
loop_
_entity_poly.entity_id
_entity_poly.type
_entity_poly.pdbx_seq_one_letter_code
_entity_poly.pdbx_strand_id
1 'polypeptide(L)'
;MTDLGKIDRDFFDEHVYPYLGAERDDELLGPRHGVDFGVIELDEQVVALATDPISILPELGFERAGWFAFHVVMSDVAVSGLKPTHLAVDFNLPPEITDEEFATVWKTFDREAKKLGVSVVTGHTARYSGCQYPWVGGATTLAVGKKENLVRPDGAKPGDSVLVTKGPGVETAGFLVTLFEEHIDLPEETIEQAKERFYDMSPVEDALVAADAGNVTAMHDATECGIHGALVEMARAGNVRFDVSHEDVPILPGVLEACDFFEVNPWESTTEGTLVLTVAPKSTEAVLSALSDAGIPAAEMGTVREGDGVYVDGSRIEHPDVDPSWQVFAEYADRE
;
A
#
# COMPACT_ATOMS: atom_id res chain seq x y z
N MET A 1 -5.99 21.45 -15.98
CA MET A 1 -4.80 20.65 -15.73
C MET A 1 -5.31 19.28 -15.36
N THR A 2 -4.72 18.22 -15.84
CA THR A 2 -5.03 16.86 -15.35
C THR A 2 -4.55 16.78 -13.90
N ASP A 3 -5.37 16.24 -13.03
CA ASP A 3 -5.03 16.08 -11.62
C ASP A 3 -3.82 15.13 -11.49
N LEU A 4 -2.99 15.34 -10.47
CA LEU A 4 -1.87 14.47 -10.13
C LEU A 4 -2.40 13.26 -9.34
N GLY A 5 -1.68 12.13 -9.38
CA GLY A 5 -2.04 10.91 -8.68
C GLY A 5 -2.58 9.82 -9.61
N LYS A 6 -3.32 8.86 -9.03
CA LYS A 6 -3.94 7.76 -9.79
C LYS A 6 -4.94 8.30 -10.82
N ILE A 7 -4.94 7.67 -11.99
CA ILE A 7 -5.90 7.98 -13.07
C ILE A 7 -7.30 7.62 -12.60
N ASP A 8 -8.25 8.51 -12.88
CA ASP A 8 -9.66 8.30 -12.52
C ASP A 8 -10.28 7.08 -13.22
N ARG A 9 -11.35 6.59 -12.63
CA ARG A 9 -12.05 5.40 -13.09
C ARG A 9 -12.56 5.50 -14.52
N ASP A 10 -13.13 6.64 -14.87
CA ASP A 10 -13.76 6.83 -16.18
C ASP A 10 -12.71 6.76 -17.29
N PHE A 11 -11.52 7.34 -17.06
CA PHE A 11 -10.40 7.23 -17.98
C PHE A 11 -9.92 5.78 -18.14
N PHE A 12 -9.82 5.04 -17.03
CA PHE A 12 -9.43 3.63 -17.06
C PHE A 12 -10.43 2.79 -17.86
N ASP A 13 -11.72 2.95 -17.57
CA ASP A 13 -12.81 2.21 -18.21
C ASP A 13 -12.92 2.53 -19.72
N GLU A 14 -12.63 3.78 -20.14
CA GLU A 14 -12.71 4.20 -21.54
C GLU A 14 -11.45 3.84 -22.34
N HIS A 15 -10.25 4.00 -21.75
CA HIS A 15 -9.01 4.01 -22.51
C HIS A 15 -8.07 2.83 -22.24
N VAL A 16 -8.19 2.14 -21.11
CA VAL A 16 -7.29 1.06 -20.71
C VAL A 16 -7.99 -0.29 -20.76
N TYR A 17 -9.09 -0.42 -20.02
CA TYR A 17 -9.79 -1.70 -19.84
C TYR A 17 -10.23 -2.37 -21.15
N PRO A 18 -10.68 -1.66 -22.21
CA PRO A 18 -11.06 -2.28 -23.49
C PRO A 18 -9.88 -2.87 -24.30
N TYR A 19 -8.62 -2.62 -23.88
CA TYR A 19 -7.41 -2.92 -24.67
C TYR A 19 -6.37 -3.72 -23.88
N LEU A 20 -6.76 -4.71 -23.12
CA LEU A 20 -5.87 -5.52 -22.26
C LEU A 20 -5.14 -6.66 -23.01
N GLY A 21 -5.21 -6.71 -24.32
CA GLY A 21 -4.53 -7.72 -25.12
C GLY A 21 -5.38 -8.95 -25.39
N ALA A 22 -4.75 -10.12 -25.42
CA ALA A 22 -5.43 -11.38 -25.71
C ALA A 22 -6.03 -11.97 -24.43
N GLU A 23 -7.27 -12.41 -24.47
CA GLU A 23 -7.90 -13.21 -23.42
C GLU A 23 -7.18 -14.56 -23.29
N ARG A 24 -6.94 -15.00 -22.04
CA ARG A 24 -6.28 -16.26 -21.74
C ARG A 24 -7.03 -17.03 -20.66
N ASP A 25 -7.09 -18.34 -20.83
CA ASP A 25 -7.78 -19.25 -19.88
C ASP A 25 -7.02 -19.37 -18.53
N ASP A 26 -5.73 -19.02 -18.49
CA ASP A 26 -4.89 -19.06 -17.29
C ASP A 26 -4.89 -17.73 -16.50
N GLU A 27 -5.61 -16.72 -16.92
CA GLU A 27 -5.84 -15.48 -16.18
C GLU A 27 -6.95 -15.68 -15.13
N LEU A 28 -6.55 -15.86 -13.87
CA LEU A 28 -7.48 -16.05 -12.76
C LEU A 28 -8.05 -14.72 -12.22
N LEU A 29 -7.23 -13.69 -12.26
CA LEU A 29 -7.58 -12.34 -11.83
C LEU A 29 -6.83 -11.34 -12.71
N GLY A 30 -7.57 -10.54 -13.46
CA GLY A 30 -7.04 -9.48 -14.31
C GLY A 30 -7.28 -8.08 -13.74
N PRO A 31 -6.81 -7.04 -14.44
CA PRO A 31 -6.91 -5.65 -13.99
C PRO A 31 -8.35 -5.19 -13.83
N ARG A 32 -8.65 -4.55 -12.70
CA ARG A 32 -9.91 -3.86 -12.40
C ARG A 32 -9.73 -2.93 -11.20
N HIS A 33 -10.63 -2.00 -11.02
CA HIS A 33 -10.60 -1.08 -9.87
C HIS A 33 -10.70 -1.82 -8.53
N GLY A 34 -9.88 -1.40 -7.55
CA GLY A 34 -9.81 -2.01 -6.22
C GLY A 34 -9.15 -3.39 -6.21
N VAL A 35 -8.25 -3.64 -7.17
CA VAL A 35 -7.49 -4.88 -7.29
C VAL A 35 -6.02 -4.55 -7.51
N ASP A 36 -5.19 -4.81 -6.51
CA ASP A 36 -3.80 -4.39 -6.45
C ASP A 36 -2.86 -5.28 -7.26
N PHE A 37 -3.26 -6.52 -7.54
CA PHE A 37 -2.43 -7.51 -8.22
C PHE A 37 -3.21 -8.36 -9.22
N GLY A 38 -2.52 -8.83 -10.26
CA GLY A 38 -3.03 -9.84 -11.18
C GLY A 38 -2.67 -11.26 -10.72
N VAL A 39 -3.38 -12.28 -11.20
CA VAL A 39 -3.09 -13.69 -10.89
C VAL A 39 -3.14 -14.54 -12.14
N ILE A 40 -2.05 -15.28 -12.38
CA ILE A 40 -1.95 -16.33 -13.41
C ILE A 40 -2.02 -17.70 -12.74
N GLU A 41 -2.86 -18.61 -13.25
CA GLU A 41 -2.99 -19.98 -12.78
C GLU A 41 -2.03 -20.90 -13.54
N LEU A 42 -1.24 -21.67 -12.80
CA LEU A 42 -0.29 -22.66 -13.34
C LEU A 42 -0.52 -24.01 -12.65
N ASP A 43 -1.42 -24.80 -13.17
CA ASP A 43 -1.88 -26.09 -12.60
C ASP A 43 -2.40 -25.90 -11.15
N GLU A 44 -1.70 -26.46 -10.16
CA GLU A 44 -2.07 -26.35 -8.73
C GLU A 44 -1.50 -25.10 -8.05
N GLN A 45 -0.68 -24.33 -8.76
CA GLN A 45 -0.05 -23.12 -8.27
C GLN A 45 -0.65 -21.86 -8.92
N VAL A 46 -0.40 -20.75 -8.31
CA VAL A 46 -0.69 -19.43 -8.86
C VAL A 46 0.55 -18.53 -8.78
N VAL A 47 0.61 -17.59 -9.67
CA VAL A 47 1.55 -16.46 -9.61
C VAL A 47 0.71 -15.20 -9.43
N ALA A 48 0.78 -14.59 -8.26
CA ALA A 48 0.32 -13.22 -8.06
C ALA A 48 1.44 -12.28 -8.50
N LEU A 49 1.09 -11.18 -9.18
CA LEU A 49 2.04 -10.18 -9.67
C LEU A 49 1.44 -8.78 -9.63
N ALA A 50 2.26 -7.82 -9.22
CA ALA A 50 1.95 -6.40 -9.21
C ALA A 50 3.08 -5.61 -9.85
N THR A 51 2.78 -4.46 -10.41
CA THR A 51 3.77 -3.59 -11.05
C THR A 51 3.56 -2.15 -10.65
N ASP A 52 4.59 -1.57 -10.02
CA ASP A 52 4.59 -0.21 -9.51
C ASP A 52 5.77 0.60 -10.01
N PRO A 53 5.64 1.93 -10.05
CA PRO A 53 6.76 2.81 -10.30
C PRO A 53 7.76 2.74 -9.15
N ILE A 54 9.05 2.95 -9.48
CA ILE A 54 10.09 3.20 -8.49
C ILE A 54 10.27 4.70 -8.35
N SER A 55 10.03 5.19 -7.13
CA SER A 55 10.31 6.57 -6.77
C SER A 55 11.52 6.64 -5.84
N ILE A 56 12.49 7.49 -6.19
CA ILE A 56 13.64 7.82 -5.35
C ILE A 56 13.61 9.32 -5.09
N LEU A 57 13.50 9.68 -3.82
CA LEU A 57 13.57 11.08 -3.38
C LEU A 57 14.92 11.28 -2.69
N PRO A 58 15.86 12.02 -3.32
CA PRO A 58 17.19 12.28 -2.76
C PRO A 58 17.16 12.96 -1.38
N GLU A 59 16.14 13.74 -1.11
CA GLU A 59 15.91 14.48 0.13
C GLU A 59 15.75 13.53 1.35
N LEU A 60 15.23 12.33 1.15
CA LEU A 60 15.17 11.27 2.18
C LEU A 60 16.56 10.68 2.51
N GLY A 61 17.55 10.92 1.64
CA GLY A 61 18.79 10.16 1.59
C GLY A 61 18.59 8.79 0.90
N PHE A 62 19.59 8.36 0.12
CA PHE A 62 19.46 7.20 -0.78
C PHE A 62 19.23 5.84 -0.08
N GLU A 63 19.53 5.72 1.21
CA GLU A 63 19.22 4.51 1.97
C GLU A 63 17.71 4.44 2.30
N ARG A 64 17.13 5.52 2.84
CA ARG A 64 15.69 5.56 3.14
C ARG A 64 14.87 5.53 1.86
N ALA A 65 15.26 6.29 0.83
CA ALA A 65 14.60 6.28 -0.47
C ALA A 65 14.60 4.87 -1.09
N GLY A 66 15.72 4.13 -1.00
CA GLY A 66 15.80 2.75 -1.44
C GLY A 66 14.93 1.80 -0.62
N TRP A 67 14.83 2.01 0.69
CA TRP A 67 13.95 1.23 1.56
C TRP A 67 12.48 1.44 1.19
N PHE A 68 12.06 2.70 1.09
CA PHE A 68 10.69 3.07 0.73
C PHE A 68 10.30 2.48 -0.62
N ALA A 69 11.09 2.75 -1.67
CA ALA A 69 10.84 2.24 -3.01
C ALA A 69 10.73 0.71 -3.07
N PHE A 70 11.55 -0.01 -2.29
CA PHE A 70 11.50 -1.48 -2.23
C PHE A 70 10.18 -1.96 -1.57
N HIS A 71 9.78 -1.36 -0.45
CA HIS A 71 8.61 -1.82 0.29
C HIS A 71 7.31 -1.48 -0.42
N VAL A 72 7.19 -0.31 -1.07
CA VAL A 72 6.03 0.04 -1.91
C VAL A 72 5.80 -1.01 -3.00
N VAL A 73 6.83 -1.40 -3.76
CA VAL A 73 6.66 -2.40 -4.82
C VAL A 73 6.43 -3.83 -4.32
N MET A 74 6.56 -4.08 -3.00
CA MET A 74 6.23 -5.38 -2.39
C MET A 74 4.79 -5.41 -1.84
N SER A 75 4.20 -4.27 -1.52
CA SER A 75 2.92 -4.14 -0.83
C SER A 75 1.78 -4.82 -1.58
N ASP A 76 1.56 -4.43 -2.81
CA ASP A 76 0.46 -4.93 -3.64
C ASP A 76 0.43 -6.45 -3.77
N VAL A 77 1.60 -7.06 -3.96
CA VAL A 77 1.65 -8.52 -4.10
C VAL A 77 1.50 -9.23 -2.74
N ALA A 78 1.91 -8.58 -1.64
CA ALA A 78 1.81 -9.16 -0.31
C ALA A 78 0.34 -9.31 0.14
N VAL A 79 -0.56 -8.38 -0.28
CA VAL A 79 -2.00 -8.49 0.05
C VAL A 79 -2.70 -9.65 -0.65
N SER A 80 -2.02 -10.34 -1.57
CA SER A 80 -2.45 -11.65 -2.06
C SER A 80 -2.39 -12.76 -1.00
N GLY A 81 -1.83 -12.50 0.19
CA GLY A 81 -1.55 -13.49 1.23
C GLY A 81 -0.40 -14.45 0.88
N LEU A 82 0.17 -14.33 -0.30
CA LEU A 82 1.31 -15.13 -0.74
C LEU A 82 2.61 -14.37 -0.50
N LYS A 83 3.61 -15.07 0.02
CA LYS A 83 4.92 -14.47 0.26
C LYS A 83 5.57 -14.03 -1.06
N PRO A 84 6.01 -12.76 -1.19
CA PRO A 84 6.80 -12.31 -2.34
C PRO A 84 8.03 -13.21 -2.54
N THR A 85 8.31 -13.58 -3.79
CA THR A 85 9.38 -14.53 -4.13
C THR A 85 10.40 -13.97 -5.12
N HIS A 86 9.93 -13.18 -6.08
CA HIS A 86 10.76 -12.69 -7.17
C HIS A 86 10.48 -11.22 -7.49
N LEU A 87 11.50 -10.55 -8.00
CA LEU A 87 11.46 -9.16 -8.41
C LEU A 87 12.10 -9.02 -9.80
N ALA A 88 11.41 -8.35 -10.71
CA ALA A 88 11.96 -7.80 -11.93
C ALA A 88 11.99 -6.27 -11.79
N VAL A 89 13.11 -5.62 -12.09
CA VAL A 89 13.29 -4.20 -11.80
C VAL A 89 13.92 -3.44 -12.96
N ASP A 90 13.35 -2.28 -13.31
CA ASP A 90 13.87 -1.36 -14.30
C ASP A 90 14.24 -0.03 -13.63
N PHE A 91 15.50 0.41 -13.82
CA PHE A 91 16.00 1.70 -13.38
C PHE A 91 16.34 2.59 -14.57
N ASN A 92 15.58 3.64 -14.74
CA ASN A 92 15.80 4.70 -15.71
C ASN A 92 16.41 5.92 -15.00
N LEU A 93 17.69 5.81 -14.69
CA LEU A 93 18.39 6.74 -13.81
C LEU A 93 18.56 8.12 -14.44
N PRO A 94 18.36 9.20 -13.67
CA PRO A 94 18.73 10.55 -14.09
C PRO A 94 20.26 10.67 -14.23
N PRO A 95 20.76 11.53 -15.13
CA PRO A 95 22.20 11.66 -15.38
C PRO A 95 23.04 12.10 -14.17
N GLU A 96 22.42 12.82 -13.25
CA GLU A 96 23.05 13.39 -12.06
C GLU A 96 23.32 12.38 -10.95
N ILE A 97 22.63 11.24 -10.91
CA ILE A 97 22.90 10.24 -9.86
C ILE A 97 24.32 9.68 -10.01
N THR A 98 25.08 9.69 -8.93
CA THR A 98 26.41 9.10 -8.89
C THR A 98 26.38 7.57 -8.77
N ASP A 99 27.52 6.92 -9.01
CA ASP A 99 27.62 5.46 -8.84
C ASP A 99 27.49 5.05 -7.37
N GLU A 100 27.96 5.88 -6.44
CA GLU A 100 27.90 5.64 -5.00
C GLU A 100 26.45 5.78 -4.47
N GLU A 101 25.71 6.77 -4.94
CA GLU A 101 24.31 6.98 -4.59
C GLU A 101 23.44 5.80 -5.07
N PHE A 102 23.57 5.44 -6.34
CA PHE A 102 22.87 4.27 -6.87
C PHE A 102 23.29 2.97 -6.16
N ALA A 103 24.57 2.80 -5.86
CA ALA A 103 25.03 1.64 -5.11
C ALA A 103 24.42 1.57 -3.71
N THR A 104 24.10 2.72 -3.07
CA THR A 104 23.42 2.78 -1.78
C THR A 104 21.98 2.30 -1.91
N VAL A 105 21.23 2.79 -2.91
CA VAL A 105 19.88 2.31 -3.23
C VAL A 105 19.89 0.80 -3.47
N TRP A 106 20.79 0.32 -4.36
CA TRP A 106 20.83 -1.09 -4.73
C TRP A 106 21.21 -2.03 -3.58
N LYS A 107 22.13 -1.61 -2.70
CA LYS A 107 22.48 -2.38 -1.49
C LYS A 107 21.30 -2.45 -0.51
N THR A 108 20.48 -1.41 -0.46
CA THR A 108 19.27 -1.42 0.35
C THR A 108 18.26 -2.41 -0.22
N PHE A 109 18.01 -2.38 -1.53
CA PHE A 109 17.20 -3.40 -2.21
C PHE A 109 17.68 -4.83 -1.92
N ASP A 110 18.99 -5.09 -2.05
CA ASP A 110 19.60 -6.41 -1.77
C ASP A 110 19.37 -6.82 -0.31
N ARG A 111 19.56 -5.90 0.64
CA ARG A 111 19.35 -6.14 2.07
C ARG A 111 17.90 -6.51 2.39
N GLU A 112 16.95 -5.72 1.91
CA GLU A 112 15.53 -5.94 2.17
C GLU A 112 15.01 -7.19 1.42
N ALA A 113 15.42 -7.39 0.17
CA ALA A 113 15.11 -8.61 -0.58
C ALA A 113 15.59 -9.88 0.14
N LYS A 114 16.80 -9.86 0.72
CA LYS A 114 17.32 -10.97 1.52
C LYS A 114 16.50 -11.24 2.79
N LYS A 115 16.04 -10.19 3.48
CA LYS A 115 15.18 -10.33 4.66
C LYS A 115 13.86 -11.04 4.31
N LEU A 116 13.23 -10.64 3.20
CA LEU A 116 11.97 -11.21 2.73
C LEU A 116 12.14 -12.55 1.98
N GLY A 117 13.38 -12.90 1.57
CA GLY A 117 13.65 -14.10 0.76
C GLY A 117 13.27 -13.91 -0.72
N VAL A 118 13.26 -12.67 -1.21
CA VAL A 118 12.98 -12.30 -2.59
C VAL A 118 14.25 -12.37 -3.43
N SER A 119 14.16 -12.91 -4.65
CA SER A 119 15.25 -12.96 -5.62
C SER A 119 15.01 -11.99 -6.78
N VAL A 120 15.98 -11.13 -7.09
CA VAL A 120 15.96 -10.34 -8.31
C VAL A 120 16.33 -11.25 -9.49
N VAL A 121 15.38 -11.47 -10.40
CA VAL A 121 15.53 -12.45 -11.49
C VAL A 121 15.85 -11.82 -12.85
N THR A 122 15.53 -10.55 -13.03
CA THR A 122 15.83 -9.80 -14.24
C THR A 122 15.74 -8.31 -13.97
N GLY A 123 16.27 -7.50 -14.86
CA GLY A 123 16.15 -6.06 -14.78
C GLY A 123 16.87 -5.35 -15.92
N HIS A 124 16.72 -4.03 -15.91
CA HIS A 124 17.44 -3.10 -16.75
C HIS A 124 17.93 -1.93 -15.89
N THR A 125 19.10 -1.39 -16.20
CA THR A 125 19.62 -0.21 -15.51
C THR A 125 20.43 0.64 -16.47
N ALA A 126 20.00 1.87 -16.72
CA ALA A 126 20.69 2.81 -17.58
C ALA A 126 20.45 4.25 -17.15
N ARG A 127 21.34 5.17 -17.54
CA ARG A 127 21.13 6.61 -17.39
C ARG A 127 20.59 7.18 -18.68
N TYR A 128 19.52 7.99 -18.57
CA TYR A 128 18.89 8.64 -19.71
C TYR A 128 18.69 10.13 -19.46
N SER A 129 19.00 10.94 -20.44
CA SER A 129 18.95 12.41 -20.35
C SER A 129 17.55 13.00 -20.20
N GLY A 130 16.50 12.21 -20.21
CA GLY A 130 15.12 12.65 -20.01
C GLY A 130 14.50 12.16 -18.72
N CYS A 131 15.24 11.38 -17.92
CA CYS A 131 14.76 10.90 -16.63
C CYS A 131 15.10 11.89 -15.53
N GLN A 132 14.19 12.02 -14.58
CA GLN A 132 14.29 12.94 -13.44
C GLN A 132 13.71 12.27 -12.19
N TYR A 133 14.15 12.70 -11.02
CA TYR A 133 13.51 12.37 -9.76
C TYR A 133 12.10 12.92 -9.69
N PRO A 134 11.18 12.28 -8.91
CA PRO A 134 11.44 11.05 -8.16
C PRO A 134 11.27 9.76 -8.98
N TRP A 135 10.65 9.79 -10.16
CA TRP A 135 10.21 8.61 -10.91
C TRP A 135 11.33 8.04 -11.78
N VAL A 136 12.05 7.06 -11.25
CA VAL A 136 13.28 6.55 -11.85
C VAL A 136 13.15 5.12 -12.39
N GLY A 137 11.96 4.63 -12.64
CA GLY A 137 11.76 3.31 -13.19
C GLY A 137 10.50 2.63 -12.75
N GLY A 138 10.50 1.30 -12.77
CA GLY A 138 9.40 0.47 -12.31
C GLY A 138 9.86 -0.93 -11.91
N ALA A 139 9.06 -1.61 -11.14
CA ALA A 139 9.32 -2.99 -10.73
C ALA A 139 8.07 -3.84 -10.83
N THR A 140 8.27 -5.12 -11.15
CA THR A 140 7.23 -6.15 -11.06
C THR A 140 7.63 -7.14 -9.99
N THR A 141 6.83 -7.24 -8.95
CA THR A 141 6.95 -8.22 -7.87
C THR A 141 6.07 -9.42 -8.15
N LEU A 142 6.56 -10.62 -7.84
CA LEU A 142 5.84 -11.86 -8.01
C LEU A 142 5.83 -12.66 -6.71
N ALA A 143 4.67 -13.26 -6.40
CA ALA A 143 4.54 -14.29 -5.37
C ALA A 143 4.04 -15.58 -6.00
N VAL A 144 4.75 -16.68 -5.73
CA VAL A 144 4.37 -18.02 -6.21
C VAL A 144 3.87 -18.84 -5.04
N GLY A 145 2.66 -19.36 -5.15
CA GLY A 145 2.05 -20.14 -4.08
C GLY A 145 0.97 -21.09 -4.54
N LYS A 146 0.33 -21.76 -3.59
CA LYS A 146 -0.82 -22.60 -3.89
C LYS A 146 -2.07 -21.76 -4.04
N LYS A 147 -2.94 -22.14 -4.96
CA LYS A 147 -4.22 -21.46 -5.19
C LYS A 147 -5.10 -21.37 -3.94
N GLU A 148 -5.05 -22.38 -3.07
CA GLU A 148 -5.83 -22.43 -1.83
C GLU A 148 -5.40 -21.39 -0.78
N ASN A 149 -4.18 -20.85 -0.88
CA ASN A 149 -3.63 -19.83 0.02
C ASN A 149 -3.81 -18.41 -0.51
N LEU A 150 -4.37 -18.25 -1.71
CA LEU A 150 -4.57 -16.96 -2.33
C LEU A 150 -5.71 -16.20 -1.61
N VAL A 151 -5.40 -15.05 -1.06
CA VAL A 151 -6.39 -14.07 -0.60
C VAL A 151 -6.77 -13.17 -1.77
N ARG A 152 -8.06 -13.06 -2.06
CA ARG A 152 -8.56 -12.28 -3.20
C ARG A 152 -9.09 -10.92 -2.72
N PRO A 153 -8.81 -9.81 -3.41
CA PRO A 153 -9.33 -8.49 -3.03
C PRO A 153 -10.86 -8.41 -3.07
N ASP A 154 -11.52 -9.26 -3.90
CA ASP A 154 -12.97 -9.35 -4.05
C ASP A 154 -13.62 -10.44 -3.16
N GLY A 155 -12.88 -10.97 -2.18
CA GLY A 155 -13.29 -12.13 -1.38
C GLY A 155 -14.14 -11.85 -0.16
N ALA A 156 -14.40 -10.58 0.19
CA ALA A 156 -15.20 -10.17 1.35
C ALA A 156 -16.62 -10.72 1.31
N LYS A 157 -17.14 -11.19 2.44
CA LYS A 157 -18.45 -11.84 2.54
C LYS A 157 -19.28 -11.25 3.69
N PRO A 158 -20.62 -11.15 3.53
CA PRO A 158 -21.48 -10.78 4.64
C PRO A 158 -21.26 -11.66 5.87
N GLY A 159 -21.05 -11.01 7.02
CA GLY A 159 -20.73 -11.64 8.30
C GLY A 159 -19.25 -11.64 8.65
N ASP A 160 -18.35 -11.34 7.73
CA ASP A 160 -16.92 -11.20 8.02
C ASP A 160 -16.67 -9.99 8.93
N SER A 161 -15.66 -10.09 9.81
CA SER A 161 -15.11 -8.96 10.55
C SER A 161 -14.25 -8.10 9.64
N VAL A 162 -14.30 -6.78 9.79
CA VAL A 162 -13.40 -5.82 9.13
C VAL A 162 -12.32 -5.44 10.13
N LEU A 163 -11.07 -5.72 9.80
CA LEU A 163 -9.91 -5.38 10.63
C LEU A 163 -9.07 -4.32 9.93
N VAL A 164 -8.29 -3.58 10.72
CA VAL A 164 -7.30 -2.61 10.25
C VAL A 164 -6.02 -2.75 11.06
N THR A 165 -4.86 -2.66 10.41
CA THR A 165 -3.55 -2.60 11.07
C THR A 165 -3.04 -1.17 11.16
N LYS A 166 -2.24 -0.83 12.18
CA LYS A 166 -1.53 0.46 12.38
C LYS A 166 -2.40 1.70 12.42
N GLY A 167 -3.52 1.74 11.71
CA GLY A 167 -4.45 2.88 11.67
C GLY A 167 -4.14 3.91 10.57
N PRO A 168 -4.79 5.09 10.63
CA PRO A 168 -4.75 6.07 9.56
C PRO A 168 -3.45 6.90 9.54
N GLY A 169 -3.12 7.50 8.39
CA GLY A 169 -2.12 8.56 8.25
C GLY A 169 -0.67 8.15 8.54
N VAL A 170 -0.34 6.86 8.50
CA VAL A 170 1.01 6.35 8.79
C VAL A 170 2.05 6.95 7.83
N GLU A 171 1.77 6.92 6.53
CA GLU A 171 2.66 7.51 5.53
C GLU A 171 2.67 9.04 5.63
N THR A 172 1.52 9.67 5.79
CA THR A 172 1.44 11.12 5.97
C THR A 172 2.37 11.59 7.10
N ALA A 173 2.36 10.90 8.24
CA ALA A 173 3.25 11.22 9.35
C ALA A 173 4.70 10.84 9.03
N GLY A 174 4.96 9.58 8.69
CA GLY A 174 6.32 9.07 8.51
C GLY A 174 7.07 9.71 7.35
N PHE A 175 6.40 9.86 6.22
CA PHE A 175 7.01 10.36 4.99
C PHE A 175 7.11 11.89 4.97
N LEU A 176 5.97 12.60 5.13
CA LEU A 176 5.98 14.06 5.01
C LEU A 176 6.77 14.75 6.12
N VAL A 177 6.69 14.23 7.37
CA VAL A 177 7.48 14.79 8.48
C VAL A 177 8.97 14.54 8.28
N THR A 178 9.36 13.35 7.75
CA THR A 178 10.76 13.05 7.45
C THR A 178 11.29 13.92 6.31
N LEU A 179 10.48 14.18 5.30
CA LEU A 179 10.87 14.92 4.10
C LEU A 179 10.97 16.43 4.38
N PHE A 180 10.03 16.98 5.15
CA PHE A 180 9.88 18.42 5.34
C PHE A 180 10.19 18.87 6.78
N GLU A 181 11.01 18.12 7.52
CA GLU A 181 11.32 18.38 8.95
C GLU A 181 11.69 19.82 9.25
N GLU A 182 12.46 20.47 8.37
CA GLU A 182 12.93 21.86 8.57
C GLU A 182 11.79 22.91 8.51
N HIS A 183 10.62 22.52 8.00
CA HIS A 183 9.44 23.39 7.85
C HIS A 183 8.35 23.13 8.90
N ILE A 184 8.58 22.21 9.84
CA ILE A 184 7.56 21.75 10.78
C ILE A 184 7.74 22.41 12.14
N ASP A 185 6.72 23.14 12.60
CA ASP A 185 6.66 23.77 13.92
C ASP A 185 5.84 22.91 14.92
N LEU A 186 6.39 21.73 15.24
CA LEU A 186 5.86 20.83 16.26
C LEU A 186 6.94 20.58 17.35
N PRO A 187 6.54 20.10 18.55
CA PRO A 187 7.52 19.69 19.55
C PRO A 187 8.46 18.59 19.02
N GLU A 188 9.75 18.68 19.37
CA GLU A 188 10.79 17.73 18.92
C GLU A 188 10.39 16.26 19.18
N GLU A 189 9.80 15.97 20.35
CA GLU A 189 9.31 14.62 20.68
C GLU A 189 8.23 14.15 19.68
N THR A 190 7.32 15.03 19.27
CA THR A 190 6.27 14.72 18.28
C THR A 190 6.86 14.48 16.90
N ILE A 191 7.83 15.29 16.49
CA ILE A 191 8.54 15.13 15.21
C ILE A 191 9.23 13.77 15.16
N GLU A 192 9.97 13.40 16.22
CA GLU A 192 10.63 12.10 16.28
C GLU A 192 9.63 10.93 16.28
N GLN A 193 8.52 11.03 17.01
CA GLN A 193 7.45 10.03 16.98
C GLN A 193 6.85 9.87 15.58
N ALA A 194 6.61 10.96 14.87
CA ALA A 194 6.10 10.92 13.50
C ALA A 194 7.13 10.30 12.54
N LYS A 195 8.41 10.66 12.64
CA LYS A 195 9.50 10.08 11.82
C LYS A 195 9.70 8.59 12.05
N GLU A 196 9.43 8.07 13.26
CA GLU A 196 9.45 6.63 13.50
C GLU A 196 8.46 5.87 12.62
N ARG A 197 7.34 6.51 12.21
CA ARG A 197 6.33 5.93 11.30
C ARG A 197 6.87 5.61 9.92
N PHE A 198 8.01 6.21 9.52
CA PHE A 198 8.63 5.93 8.22
C PHE A 198 8.82 4.43 7.96
N TYR A 199 9.28 3.69 8.97
CA TYR A 199 9.49 2.25 8.82
C TYR A 199 8.24 1.39 9.08
N ASP A 200 7.14 2.02 9.50
CA ASP A 200 5.83 1.37 9.58
C ASP A 200 5.12 1.32 8.21
N MET A 201 5.65 2.02 7.19
CA MET A 201 5.10 2.07 5.82
C MET A 201 5.30 0.78 5.00
N SER A 202 5.53 -0.36 5.63
CA SER A 202 5.54 -1.66 4.96
C SER A 202 4.43 -2.55 5.51
N PRO A 203 3.43 -2.92 4.71
CA PRO A 203 2.37 -3.82 5.15
C PRO A 203 2.71 -5.31 4.93
N VAL A 204 3.89 -5.62 4.41
CA VAL A 204 4.26 -6.97 3.98
C VAL A 204 4.17 -7.99 5.12
N GLU A 205 4.73 -7.65 6.30
CA GLU A 205 4.68 -8.53 7.47
C GLU A 205 3.25 -8.68 7.98
N ASP A 206 2.49 -7.59 8.04
CA ASP A 206 1.09 -7.57 8.46
C ASP A 206 0.25 -8.54 7.61
N ALA A 207 0.38 -8.45 6.28
CA ALA A 207 -0.34 -9.28 5.33
C ALA A 207 -0.02 -10.78 5.50
N LEU A 208 1.26 -11.12 5.62
CA LEU A 208 1.69 -12.51 5.73
C LEU A 208 1.31 -13.11 7.10
N VAL A 209 1.47 -12.36 8.20
CA VAL A 209 1.06 -12.78 9.54
C VAL A 209 -0.44 -13.01 9.59
N ALA A 210 -1.24 -12.10 9.04
CA ALA A 210 -2.69 -12.25 9.01
C ALA A 210 -3.12 -13.48 8.19
N ALA A 211 -2.55 -13.66 6.99
CA ALA A 211 -2.87 -14.77 6.09
C ALA A 211 -2.52 -16.15 6.69
N ASP A 212 -1.39 -16.25 7.41
CA ASP A 212 -0.97 -17.49 8.06
C ASP A 212 -1.79 -17.81 9.32
N ALA A 213 -2.36 -16.80 9.99
CA ALA A 213 -3.04 -16.97 11.27
C ALA A 213 -4.48 -17.44 11.15
N GLY A 214 -5.16 -17.21 10.01
CA GLY A 214 -6.57 -17.55 9.90
C GLY A 214 -7.17 -17.39 8.52
N ASN A 215 -8.48 -17.49 8.44
CA ASN A 215 -9.22 -17.36 7.19
C ASN A 215 -9.46 -15.87 6.88
N VAL A 216 -8.47 -15.21 6.33
CA VAL A 216 -8.59 -13.88 5.71
C VAL A 216 -9.32 -14.05 4.38
N THR A 217 -10.41 -13.32 4.19
CA THR A 217 -11.28 -13.44 3.01
C THR A 217 -10.94 -12.42 1.93
N ALA A 218 -10.53 -11.20 2.34
CA ALA A 218 -9.97 -10.20 1.43
C ALA A 218 -8.94 -9.33 2.17
N MET A 219 -7.99 -8.76 1.43
CA MET A 219 -7.00 -7.78 1.88
C MET A 219 -6.81 -6.71 0.84
N HIS A 220 -6.49 -5.51 1.33
CA HIS A 220 -6.12 -4.34 0.54
C HIS A 220 -5.17 -3.46 1.35
N ASP A 221 -4.10 -2.99 0.77
CA ASP A 221 -3.25 -1.97 1.37
C ASP A 221 -3.89 -0.59 1.19
N ALA A 222 -4.00 0.12 2.28
CA ALA A 222 -4.53 1.46 2.25
C ALA A 222 -3.40 2.43 1.85
N THR A 223 -3.48 2.97 0.65
CA THR A 223 -2.50 3.92 0.09
C THR A 223 -3.16 5.29 -0.12
N GLU A 224 -3.24 5.78 -1.36
CA GLU A 224 -3.94 7.03 -1.67
C GLU A 224 -5.39 7.01 -1.21
N CYS A 225 -5.89 8.16 -0.75
CA CYS A 225 -7.22 8.31 -0.16
C CYS A 225 -7.44 7.53 1.15
N GLY A 226 -6.40 6.98 1.73
CA GLY A 226 -6.34 6.41 3.06
C GLY A 226 -7.28 5.22 3.30
N ILE A 227 -7.64 5.01 4.56
CA ILE A 227 -8.54 3.93 4.96
C ILE A 227 -9.93 4.07 4.33
N HIS A 228 -10.43 5.30 4.15
CA HIS A 228 -11.73 5.52 3.52
C HIS A 228 -11.72 5.07 2.06
N GLY A 229 -10.65 5.36 1.31
CA GLY A 229 -10.46 4.87 -0.06
C GLY A 229 -10.47 3.35 -0.11
N ALA A 230 -9.59 2.71 0.66
CA ALA A 230 -9.45 1.25 0.72
C ALA A 230 -10.77 0.54 1.07
N LEU A 231 -11.52 1.03 2.06
CA LEU A 231 -12.83 0.48 2.43
C LEU A 231 -13.83 0.52 1.27
N VAL A 232 -13.88 1.66 0.55
CA VAL A 232 -14.81 1.82 -0.57
C VAL A 232 -14.40 0.94 -1.76
N GLU A 233 -13.11 0.80 -2.04
CA GLU A 233 -12.58 -0.07 -3.08
C GLU A 233 -12.89 -1.55 -2.79
N MET A 234 -12.61 -2.02 -1.56
CA MET A 234 -12.93 -3.40 -1.15
C MET A 234 -14.44 -3.68 -1.17
N ALA A 235 -15.27 -2.74 -0.70
CA ALA A 235 -16.73 -2.90 -0.72
C ALA A 235 -17.26 -3.04 -2.14
N ARG A 236 -16.72 -2.26 -3.08
CA ARG A 236 -17.06 -2.34 -4.51
C ARG A 236 -16.55 -3.64 -5.14
N ALA A 237 -15.29 -4.03 -4.87
CA ALA A 237 -14.72 -5.26 -5.40
C ALA A 237 -15.51 -6.50 -4.96
N GLY A 238 -15.90 -6.57 -3.69
CA GLY A 238 -16.69 -7.68 -3.10
C GLY A 238 -18.19 -7.58 -3.35
N ASN A 239 -18.68 -6.44 -3.86
CA ASN A 239 -20.12 -6.14 -3.99
C ASN A 239 -20.87 -6.36 -2.66
N VAL A 240 -20.34 -5.76 -1.59
CA VAL A 240 -20.83 -5.86 -0.22
C VAL A 240 -20.94 -4.48 0.42
N ARG A 241 -21.59 -4.43 1.59
CA ARG A 241 -21.64 -3.24 2.44
C ARG A 241 -20.67 -3.42 3.62
N PHE A 242 -19.94 -2.37 3.96
CA PHE A 242 -19.16 -2.29 5.19
C PHE A 242 -19.84 -1.35 6.19
N ASP A 243 -20.06 -1.84 7.43
CA ASP A 243 -20.48 -1.03 8.58
C ASP A 243 -19.30 -1.00 9.56
N VAL A 244 -18.63 0.14 9.69
CA VAL A 244 -17.40 0.31 10.47
C VAL A 244 -17.47 1.50 11.41
N SER A 245 -16.58 1.53 12.41
CA SER A 245 -16.39 2.65 13.34
C SER A 245 -14.92 2.98 13.49
N HIS A 246 -14.60 4.24 13.74
CA HIS A 246 -13.26 4.70 14.06
C HIS A 246 -12.86 4.46 15.53
N GLU A 247 -13.82 4.15 16.44
CA GLU A 247 -13.65 4.19 17.88
C GLU A 247 -12.48 3.35 18.42
N ASP A 248 -12.32 2.12 17.88
CA ASP A 248 -11.32 1.17 18.37
C ASP A 248 -10.06 1.08 17.49
N VAL A 249 -10.00 1.88 16.41
CA VAL A 249 -8.87 1.85 15.49
C VAL A 249 -7.61 2.41 16.16
N PRO A 250 -6.48 1.70 16.13
CA PRO A 250 -5.24 2.22 16.69
C PRO A 250 -4.79 3.49 15.95
N ILE A 251 -4.24 4.43 16.71
CA ILE A 251 -3.59 5.62 16.14
C ILE A 251 -2.17 5.67 16.68
N LEU A 252 -1.22 5.63 15.77
CA LEU A 252 0.19 5.62 16.14
C LEU A 252 0.66 7.00 16.61
N PRO A 253 1.63 7.06 17.55
CA PRO A 253 2.15 8.33 18.06
C PRO A 253 2.70 9.24 16.95
N GLY A 254 2.38 10.53 17.04
CA GLY A 254 2.80 11.57 16.10
C GLY A 254 1.91 11.71 14.86
N VAL A 255 0.99 10.76 14.60
CA VAL A 255 0.14 10.79 13.39
C VAL A 255 -0.86 11.92 13.43
N LEU A 256 -1.63 12.07 14.51
CA LEU A 256 -2.66 13.12 14.57
C LEU A 256 -2.05 14.50 14.54
N GLU A 257 -0.97 14.71 15.27
CA GLU A 257 -0.27 15.98 15.33
C GLU A 257 0.33 16.36 13.96
N ALA A 258 0.86 15.39 13.22
CA ALA A 258 1.35 15.60 11.87
C ALA A 258 0.19 15.94 10.90
N CYS A 259 -0.90 15.18 10.94
CA CYS A 259 -2.07 15.43 10.10
C CYS A 259 -2.72 16.78 10.42
N ASP A 260 -2.83 17.15 11.71
CA ASP A 260 -3.32 18.47 12.13
C ASP A 260 -2.41 19.60 11.62
N PHE A 261 -1.08 19.43 11.69
CA PHE A 261 -0.11 20.40 11.19
C PHE A 261 -0.25 20.63 9.68
N PHE A 262 -0.44 19.55 8.91
CA PHE A 262 -0.64 19.64 7.46
C PHE A 262 -2.10 19.94 7.05
N GLU A 263 -3.01 20.10 8.00
CA GLU A 263 -4.44 20.36 7.78
C GLU A 263 -5.13 19.28 6.92
N VAL A 264 -4.74 18.00 7.08
CA VAL A 264 -5.31 16.87 6.36
C VAL A 264 -6.12 15.95 7.26
N ASN A 265 -7.16 15.32 6.70
CA ASN A 265 -7.91 14.29 7.38
C ASN A 265 -7.10 12.97 7.37
N PRO A 266 -6.66 12.43 8.52
CA PRO A 266 -5.85 11.20 8.54
C PRO A 266 -6.54 9.99 7.91
N TRP A 267 -7.86 9.93 7.89
CA TRP A 267 -8.63 8.82 7.33
C TRP A 267 -8.71 8.83 5.79
N GLU A 268 -8.41 9.96 5.17
CA GLU A 268 -8.49 10.21 3.73
C GLU A 268 -7.13 10.55 3.10
N SER A 269 -6.09 10.67 3.92
CA SER A 269 -4.72 10.94 3.47
C SER A 269 -3.92 9.65 3.34
N THR A 270 -2.91 9.66 2.49
CA THR A 270 -2.07 8.50 2.19
C THR A 270 -1.57 7.80 3.46
N THR A 271 -1.66 6.47 3.47
CA THR A 271 -1.31 5.67 4.64
C THR A 271 -0.65 4.33 4.27
N GLU A 272 0.27 4.36 3.29
CA GLU A 272 1.11 3.18 2.97
C GLU A 272 1.60 2.50 4.27
N GLY A 273 1.51 1.17 4.30
CA GLY A 273 1.82 0.36 5.49
C GLY A 273 0.59 -0.10 6.29
N THR A 274 -0.57 0.53 6.08
CA THR A 274 -1.82 0.14 6.70
C THR A 274 -2.56 -0.89 5.86
N LEU A 275 -3.07 -1.95 6.49
CA LEU A 275 -3.96 -2.90 5.82
C LEU A 275 -5.39 -2.74 6.29
N VAL A 276 -6.32 -2.84 5.34
CA VAL A 276 -7.72 -3.18 5.59
C VAL A 276 -7.95 -4.62 5.17
N LEU A 277 -8.49 -5.45 6.05
CA LEU A 277 -8.72 -6.85 5.74
C LEU A 277 -10.07 -7.33 6.26
N THR A 278 -10.66 -8.30 5.58
CA THR A 278 -11.85 -9.00 6.04
C THR A 278 -11.50 -10.41 6.46
N VAL A 279 -12.06 -10.85 7.58
CA VAL A 279 -11.72 -12.12 8.23
C VAL A 279 -12.99 -12.86 8.59
N ALA A 280 -13.03 -14.17 8.29
CA ALA A 280 -14.14 -15.02 8.73
C ALA A 280 -14.27 -14.95 10.27
N PRO A 281 -15.48 -14.79 10.85
CA PRO A 281 -15.69 -14.49 12.28
C PRO A 281 -15.00 -15.45 13.25
N LYS A 282 -14.81 -16.71 12.83
CA LYS A 282 -14.13 -17.72 13.65
C LYS A 282 -12.63 -17.56 13.73
N SER A 283 -12.04 -16.77 12.84
CA SER A 283 -10.60 -16.51 12.74
C SER A 283 -10.19 -15.15 13.27
N THR A 284 -11.14 -14.25 13.56
CA THR A 284 -10.88 -12.86 13.97
C THR A 284 -9.94 -12.78 15.18
N GLU A 285 -10.24 -13.53 16.25
CA GLU A 285 -9.42 -13.53 17.46
C GLU A 285 -8.00 -14.08 17.19
N ALA A 286 -7.88 -15.13 16.37
CA ALA A 286 -6.59 -15.72 16.02
C ALA A 286 -5.72 -14.76 15.19
N VAL A 287 -6.32 -14.06 14.22
CA VAL A 287 -5.62 -13.07 13.40
C VAL A 287 -5.16 -11.88 14.25
N LEU A 288 -6.05 -11.30 15.08
CA LEU A 288 -5.68 -10.21 15.98
C LEU A 288 -4.58 -10.60 16.97
N SER A 289 -4.66 -11.83 17.53
CA SER A 289 -3.63 -12.34 18.44
C SER A 289 -2.27 -12.49 17.73
N ALA A 290 -2.25 -13.01 16.51
CA ALA A 290 -1.01 -13.19 15.75
C ALA A 290 -0.37 -11.84 15.38
N LEU A 291 -1.17 -10.87 14.96
CA LEU A 291 -0.70 -9.50 14.70
C LEU A 291 -0.11 -8.87 15.97
N SER A 292 -0.80 -9.00 17.10
CA SER A 292 -0.32 -8.51 18.40
C SER A 292 0.99 -9.19 18.83
N ASP A 293 1.12 -10.51 18.65
CA ASP A 293 2.32 -11.27 18.97
C ASP A 293 3.53 -10.87 18.09
N ALA A 294 3.24 -10.41 16.87
CA ALA A 294 4.23 -9.82 15.94
C ALA A 294 4.53 -8.34 16.26
N GLY A 295 3.84 -7.73 17.24
CA GLY A 295 4.01 -6.32 17.59
C GLY A 295 3.31 -5.36 16.63
N ILE A 296 2.38 -5.83 15.83
CA ILE A 296 1.61 -5.04 14.84
C ILE A 296 0.30 -4.60 15.50
N PRO A 297 0.10 -3.30 15.74
CA PRO A 297 -1.17 -2.78 16.25
C PRO A 297 -2.30 -3.06 15.25
N ALA A 298 -3.38 -3.68 15.72
CA ALA A 298 -4.54 -3.98 14.89
C ALA A 298 -5.82 -4.00 15.72
N ALA A 299 -6.95 -3.70 15.08
CA ALA A 299 -8.26 -3.75 15.69
C ALA A 299 -9.35 -4.23 14.73
N GLU A 300 -10.43 -4.78 15.29
CA GLU A 300 -11.68 -4.96 14.57
C GLU A 300 -12.42 -3.63 14.54
N MET A 301 -12.65 -3.08 13.35
CA MET A 301 -13.33 -1.81 13.19
C MET A 301 -14.79 -1.95 12.72
N GLY A 302 -15.23 -3.16 12.39
CA GLY A 302 -16.60 -3.35 11.92
C GLY A 302 -16.92 -4.70 11.32
N THR A 303 -17.98 -4.73 10.52
CA THR A 303 -18.51 -5.98 9.96
C THR A 303 -18.97 -5.77 8.51
N VAL A 304 -18.75 -6.79 7.68
CA VAL A 304 -19.31 -6.87 6.33
C VAL A 304 -20.78 -7.25 6.38
N ARG A 305 -21.63 -6.58 5.59
CA ARG A 305 -23.08 -6.78 5.49
C ARG A 305 -23.52 -7.06 4.06
N GLU A 306 -24.75 -7.56 3.93
CA GLU A 306 -25.44 -7.55 2.62
C GLU A 306 -25.76 -6.11 2.20
N GLY A 307 -25.67 -5.82 0.90
CA GLY A 307 -25.92 -4.49 0.35
C GLY A 307 -24.68 -3.90 -0.32
N ASP A 308 -24.62 -2.59 -0.40
CA ASP A 308 -23.54 -1.85 -1.06
C ASP A 308 -23.07 -0.64 -0.24
N GLY A 309 -21.86 -0.19 -0.51
CA GLY A 309 -21.27 1.03 0.05
C GLY A 309 -20.65 0.84 1.43
N VAL A 310 -20.11 1.92 1.95
CA VAL A 310 -19.42 1.98 3.24
C VAL A 310 -20.12 2.96 4.17
N TYR A 311 -20.32 2.54 5.41
CA TYR A 311 -20.93 3.35 6.47
C TYR A 311 -19.94 3.43 7.65
N VAL A 312 -19.46 4.64 7.92
CA VAL A 312 -18.57 4.95 9.03
C VAL A 312 -19.37 5.67 10.10
N ASP A 313 -19.39 5.14 11.32
CA ASP A 313 -20.18 5.69 12.44
C ASP A 313 -21.65 5.98 12.07
N GLY A 314 -22.23 5.11 11.23
CA GLY A 314 -23.61 5.20 10.75
C GLY A 314 -23.84 6.16 9.58
N SER A 315 -22.84 6.87 9.11
CA SER A 315 -22.91 7.77 7.95
C SER A 315 -22.29 7.13 6.72
N ARG A 316 -23.02 7.16 5.58
CA ARG A 316 -22.45 6.68 4.31
C ARG A 316 -21.33 7.61 3.88
N ILE A 317 -20.22 7.01 3.47
CA ILE A 317 -19.10 7.70 2.84
C ILE A 317 -18.98 7.31 1.37
N GLU A 318 -18.37 8.20 0.59
CA GLU A 318 -17.96 7.95 -0.80
C GLU A 318 -16.42 7.92 -0.85
N HIS A 319 -15.87 7.41 -1.94
CA HIS A 319 -14.42 7.47 -2.17
C HIS A 319 -13.98 8.94 -2.27
N PRO A 320 -12.93 9.36 -1.55
CA PRO A 320 -12.38 10.69 -1.74
C PRO A 320 -11.99 10.93 -3.22
N ASP A 321 -12.25 12.12 -3.73
CA ASP A 321 -11.96 12.44 -5.14
C ASP A 321 -10.45 12.60 -5.39
N VAL A 322 -9.71 13.14 -4.40
CA VAL A 322 -8.26 13.40 -4.45
C VAL A 322 -7.67 13.19 -3.07
N ASP A 323 -6.51 12.58 -3.01
CA ASP A 323 -5.75 12.47 -1.76
C ASP A 323 -5.16 13.85 -1.37
N PRO A 324 -5.45 14.34 -0.15
CA PRO A 324 -4.99 15.66 0.29
C PRO A 324 -3.46 15.75 0.44
N SER A 325 -2.77 14.63 0.60
CA SER A 325 -1.30 14.59 0.76
C SER A 325 -0.56 15.10 -0.47
N TRP A 326 -1.13 14.93 -1.67
CA TRP A 326 -0.54 15.46 -2.90
C TRP A 326 -0.45 16.98 -2.92
N GLN A 327 -1.46 17.65 -2.38
CA GLN A 327 -1.42 19.12 -2.27
C GLN A 327 -0.36 19.56 -1.27
N VAL A 328 -0.25 18.89 -0.13
CA VAL A 328 0.78 19.14 0.88
C VAL A 328 2.17 18.96 0.28
N PHE A 329 2.39 17.83 -0.39
CA PHE A 329 3.66 17.53 -1.04
C PHE A 329 4.05 18.65 -2.04
N ALA A 330 3.14 19.04 -2.91
CA ALA A 330 3.39 20.09 -3.90
C ALA A 330 3.71 21.46 -3.24
N GLU A 331 2.94 21.84 -2.18
CA GLU A 331 3.14 23.10 -1.48
C GLU A 331 4.50 23.18 -0.78
N TYR A 332 4.93 22.07 -0.14
CA TYR A 332 6.18 22.07 0.63
C TYR A 332 7.40 21.86 -0.27
N ALA A 333 7.30 21.09 -1.36
CA ALA A 333 8.36 20.96 -2.35
C ALA A 333 8.70 22.29 -3.06
N ASP A 334 7.72 23.20 -3.21
CA ASP A 334 7.96 24.53 -3.78
C ASP A 334 8.70 25.48 -2.81
N ARG A 335 8.86 25.10 -1.52
CA ARG A 335 9.55 25.91 -0.50
C ARG A 335 11.05 25.62 -0.39
N GLU A 336 11.52 24.52 -0.98
CA GLU A 336 12.93 24.15 -1.11
C GLU A 336 13.59 24.81 -2.34
#